data_7d36cb7833e5b7a75f35f2f9e48ea23c
#
_entry.id   7d36cb7833e5b7a75f35f2f9e48ea23c
#
_cell.length_a   1.000
_cell.length_b   1.000
_cell.length_c   1.000
_cell.angle_alpha   90.00
_cell.angle_beta   90.00
_cell.angle_gamma   90.00
#
_symmetry.space_group_name_H-M   'P 1'
#
loop_
_entity.id
_entity.type
_entity.pdbx_description
1 polymer ?
#
loop_
_entity_poly.entity_id
_entity_poly.type
_entity_poly.pdbx_seq_one_letter_code
_entity_poly.pdbx_strand_id
1 'polypeptide(L)'
;WIGYGGETNFHGSVLDPTVWAASLLASTKRISIFATIHTAYNHPVVVAKQMATVDQVGKGRAGLNVVAGWNKPEYETFGIDLPQDHDDRYALAQEWFDIVKKIWTTEGSFDWDGKFFQLQHVESLPKPHDGMIPILNAGSSKQGREFAAKNANFVFTIVGGPEDGAEVVKTVTSQATEEFHRQAGVFTLGYCV
;
A
#
# COMPACT_ATOMS: atom_id res chain seq x y z
N TRP A 1 7.06 14.13 -1.68
CA TRP A 1 7.08 15.31 -2.56
C TRP A 1 7.29 16.59 -1.77
N ILE A 2 6.54 16.80 -0.71
CA ILE A 2 6.75 17.91 0.22
C ILE A 2 7.23 17.36 1.55
N GLY A 3 8.42 17.81 1.96
CA GLY A 3 8.98 17.43 3.26
C GLY A 3 8.18 18.03 4.42
N TYR A 4 8.23 17.36 5.55
CA TYR A 4 7.56 17.80 6.77
C TYR A 4 8.19 19.04 7.40
N GLY A 5 9.39 19.41 6.95
CA GLY A 5 10.22 20.41 7.61
C GLY A 5 10.75 19.95 8.96
N GLY A 6 11.01 20.89 9.87
CA GLY A 6 11.67 20.64 11.16
C GLY A 6 13.16 20.47 11.03
N GLU A 7 13.85 20.27 12.17
CA GLU A 7 15.33 20.21 12.22
C GLU A 7 15.92 19.06 11.40
N THR A 8 15.26 17.92 11.36
CA THR A 8 15.75 16.74 10.62
C THR A 8 15.33 16.70 9.16
N ASN A 9 14.21 17.35 8.81
CA ASN A 9 13.61 17.37 7.47
C ASN A 9 13.78 16.03 6.69
N PHE A 10 13.56 14.91 7.37
CA PHE A 10 13.88 13.58 6.86
C PHE A 10 13.09 13.19 5.59
N HIS A 11 12.03 13.94 5.25
CA HIS A 11 11.30 13.80 3.98
C HIS A 11 11.76 14.81 2.91
N GLY A 12 12.71 15.67 3.20
CA GLY A 12 13.09 16.77 2.32
C GLY A 12 13.76 16.34 1.01
N SER A 13 14.46 15.20 1.03
CA SER A 13 15.13 14.64 -0.15
C SER A 13 14.99 13.14 -0.15
N VAL A 14 13.98 12.64 -0.81
CA VAL A 14 13.71 11.19 -0.95
C VAL A 14 13.59 10.81 -2.41
N LEU A 15 14.03 9.61 -2.74
CA LEU A 15 13.89 9.04 -4.08
C LEU A 15 12.45 8.55 -4.30
N ASP A 16 12.04 8.48 -5.58
CA ASP A 16 10.78 7.82 -5.92
C ASP A 16 10.76 6.38 -5.41
N PRO A 17 9.76 5.98 -4.62
CA PRO A 17 9.77 4.68 -3.95
C PRO A 17 9.75 3.50 -4.91
N THR A 18 9.06 3.60 -6.05
CA THR A 18 8.97 2.50 -7.03
C THR A 18 10.27 2.32 -7.79
N VAL A 19 10.88 3.43 -8.24
CA VAL A 19 12.16 3.41 -8.96
C VAL A 19 13.28 2.95 -8.03
N TRP A 20 13.28 3.44 -6.79
CA TRP A 20 14.28 3.03 -5.80
C TRP A 20 14.14 1.57 -5.40
N ALA A 21 12.90 1.09 -5.18
CA ALA A 21 12.63 -0.32 -4.91
C ALA A 21 13.17 -1.23 -6.03
N ALA A 22 12.91 -0.88 -7.29
CA ALA A 22 13.43 -1.63 -8.44
C ALA A 22 14.96 -1.69 -8.45
N SER A 23 15.64 -0.56 -8.18
CA SER A 23 17.10 -0.47 -8.14
C SER A 23 17.69 -1.34 -7.02
N LEU A 24 17.11 -1.29 -5.82
CA LEU A 24 17.55 -2.09 -4.69
C LEU A 24 17.31 -3.58 -4.91
N LEU A 25 16.17 -3.96 -5.47
CA LEU A 25 15.86 -5.35 -5.78
C LEU A 25 16.78 -5.92 -6.86
N ALA A 26 17.14 -5.13 -7.88
CA ALA A 26 18.11 -5.52 -8.90
C ALA A 26 19.53 -5.71 -8.32
N SER A 27 19.91 -4.89 -7.32
CA SER A 27 21.25 -4.89 -6.72
C SER A 27 21.41 -5.89 -5.58
N THR A 28 20.32 -6.47 -5.07
CA THR A 28 20.32 -7.37 -3.91
C THR A 28 19.74 -8.73 -4.25
N LYS A 29 19.96 -9.71 -3.37
CA LYS A 29 19.51 -11.10 -3.60
C LYS A 29 18.54 -11.64 -2.54
N ARG A 30 18.43 -11.00 -1.38
CA ARG A 30 17.74 -11.56 -0.22
C ARG A 30 16.68 -10.66 0.40
N ILE A 31 16.86 -9.34 0.34
CA ILE A 31 15.92 -8.39 0.94
C ILE A 31 14.62 -8.32 0.13
N SER A 32 13.52 -8.13 0.82
CA SER A 32 12.23 -7.72 0.25
C SER A 32 12.04 -6.22 0.46
N ILE A 33 11.48 -5.54 -0.53
CA ILE A 33 11.31 -4.08 -0.51
C ILE A 33 9.85 -3.74 -0.72
N PHE A 34 9.27 -2.97 0.19
CA PHE A 34 7.92 -2.42 0.07
C PHE A 34 7.99 -0.99 -0.46
N ALA A 35 7.44 -0.77 -1.66
CA ALA A 35 7.26 0.56 -2.21
C ALA A 35 5.98 1.19 -1.69
N THR A 36 6.04 2.43 -1.23
CA THR A 36 4.88 3.17 -0.73
C THR A 36 4.18 3.90 -1.88
N ILE A 37 2.90 3.63 -2.07
CA ILE A 37 2.07 4.21 -3.12
C ILE A 37 0.81 4.82 -2.52
N HIS A 38 0.55 6.08 -2.85
CA HIS A 38 -0.69 6.77 -2.50
C HIS A 38 -1.74 6.55 -3.58
N THR A 39 -2.94 6.13 -3.17
CA THR A 39 -4.01 5.74 -4.10
C THR A 39 -4.62 6.92 -4.85
N ALA A 40 -4.69 8.10 -4.23
CA ALA A 40 -5.43 9.23 -4.77
C ALA A 40 -4.77 9.89 -6.00
N TYR A 41 -3.44 9.82 -6.14
CA TYR A 41 -2.74 10.41 -7.30
C TYR A 41 -2.01 9.40 -8.18
N ASN A 42 -2.10 8.11 -7.87
CA ASN A 42 -1.54 7.06 -8.71
C ASN A 42 -2.65 6.20 -9.31
N HIS A 43 -2.73 6.16 -10.63
CA HIS A 43 -3.76 5.39 -11.31
C HIS A 43 -3.56 3.87 -11.10
N PRO A 44 -4.57 3.08 -10.72
CA PRO A 44 -4.41 1.67 -10.34
C PRO A 44 -3.84 0.80 -11.47
N VAL A 45 -4.22 1.04 -12.72
CA VAL A 45 -3.70 0.30 -13.89
C VAL A 45 -2.20 0.54 -14.07
N VAL A 46 -1.75 1.78 -13.89
CA VAL A 46 -0.33 2.13 -13.99
C VAL A 46 0.47 1.46 -12.89
N VAL A 47 -0.01 1.55 -11.66
CA VAL A 47 0.67 0.95 -10.50
C VAL A 47 0.69 -0.57 -10.58
N ALA A 48 -0.40 -1.20 -11.01
CA ALA A 48 -0.42 -2.65 -11.20
C ALA A 48 0.69 -3.11 -12.17
N LYS A 49 0.89 -2.38 -13.28
CA LYS A 49 1.96 -2.64 -14.23
C LYS A 49 3.34 -2.39 -13.64
N GLN A 50 3.54 -1.25 -12.98
CA GLN A 50 4.81 -0.88 -12.37
C GLN A 50 5.24 -1.90 -11.33
N MET A 51 4.35 -2.25 -10.39
CA MET A 51 4.66 -3.17 -9.31
C MET A 51 4.90 -4.60 -9.80
N ALA A 52 4.14 -5.08 -10.79
CA ALA A 52 4.43 -6.36 -11.43
C ALA A 52 5.82 -6.36 -12.09
N THR A 53 6.22 -5.23 -12.71
CA THR A 53 7.57 -5.09 -13.30
C THR A 53 8.65 -5.12 -12.20
N VAL A 54 8.45 -4.36 -11.11
CA VAL A 54 9.38 -4.34 -9.95
C VAL A 54 9.52 -5.73 -9.35
N ASP A 55 8.41 -6.46 -9.26
CA ASP A 55 8.40 -7.82 -8.70
C ASP A 55 9.11 -8.83 -9.61
N GLN A 56 8.96 -8.73 -10.92
CA GLN A 56 9.71 -9.54 -11.88
C GLN A 56 11.23 -9.27 -11.77
N VAL A 57 11.64 -8.00 -11.66
CA VAL A 57 13.04 -7.62 -11.41
C VAL A 57 13.54 -8.20 -10.07
N GLY A 58 12.70 -8.13 -9.05
CA GLY A 58 12.96 -8.63 -7.71
C GLY A 58 12.82 -10.15 -7.55
N LYS A 59 12.29 -10.87 -8.55
CA LYS A 59 12.01 -12.31 -8.48
C LYS A 59 11.16 -12.66 -7.25
N GLY A 60 9.99 -12.04 -7.11
CA GLY A 60 9.05 -12.28 -6.02
C GLY A 60 9.40 -11.60 -4.69
N ARG A 61 10.28 -10.58 -4.68
CA ARG A 61 10.70 -9.87 -3.46
C ARG A 61 10.16 -8.45 -3.32
N ALA A 62 9.28 -8.02 -4.25
CA ALA A 62 8.60 -6.75 -4.11
C ALA A 62 7.42 -6.84 -3.13
N GLY A 63 7.15 -5.73 -2.47
CA GLY A 63 5.96 -5.50 -1.65
C GLY A 63 5.35 -4.14 -1.97
N LEU A 64 4.08 -3.98 -1.74
CA LEU A 64 3.34 -2.75 -1.96
C LEU A 64 2.76 -2.23 -0.62
N ASN A 65 3.19 -1.04 -0.20
CA ASN A 65 2.55 -0.33 0.89
C ASN A 65 1.49 0.61 0.33
N VAL A 66 0.21 0.31 0.61
CA VAL A 66 -0.95 1.08 0.11
C VAL A 66 -1.29 2.17 1.11
N VAL A 67 -1.31 3.44 0.66
CA VAL A 67 -1.63 4.61 1.47
C VAL A 67 -2.86 5.32 0.91
N ALA A 68 -3.93 5.43 1.72
CA ALA A 68 -5.15 6.13 1.33
C ALA A 68 -4.98 7.67 1.26
N GLY A 69 -4.01 8.21 2.02
CA GLY A 69 -3.66 9.63 2.03
C GLY A 69 -3.99 10.36 3.33
N TRP A 70 -3.18 11.37 3.65
CA TRP A 70 -3.33 12.18 4.87
C TRP A 70 -2.69 13.57 4.79
N ASN A 71 -1.60 13.74 4.03
CA ASN A 71 -0.84 15.01 3.95
C ASN A 71 -1.44 15.92 2.88
N LYS A 72 -2.45 16.72 3.25
CA LYS A 72 -3.17 17.61 2.32
C LYS A 72 -2.24 18.46 1.44
N PRO A 73 -1.19 19.15 1.95
CA PRO A 73 -0.29 19.95 1.12
C PRO A 73 0.37 19.16 -0.02
N GLU A 74 0.65 17.87 0.18
CA GLU A 74 1.22 17.03 -0.86
C GLU A 74 0.23 16.80 -2.02
N TYR A 75 -1.05 16.60 -1.71
CA TYR A 75 -2.09 16.42 -2.72
C TYR A 75 -2.38 17.71 -3.50
N GLU A 76 -2.32 18.85 -2.83
CA GLU A 76 -2.43 20.16 -3.47
C GLU A 76 -1.34 20.38 -4.53
N THR A 77 -0.14 19.81 -4.34
CA THR A 77 0.94 19.85 -5.34
C THR A 77 0.55 19.17 -6.66
N PHE A 78 -0.31 18.17 -6.61
CA PHE A 78 -0.84 17.47 -7.78
C PHE A 78 -2.16 18.06 -8.30
N GLY A 79 -2.67 19.12 -7.69
CA GLY A 79 -3.98 19.70 -8.01
C GLY A 79 -5.13 18.76 -7.67
N ILE A 80 -4.97 17.92 -6.66
CA ILE A 80 -5.95 16.93 -6.23
C ILE A 80 -6.53 17.32 -4.88
N ASP A 81 -7.86 17.38 -4.81
CA ASP A 81 -8.56 17.53 -3.55
C ASP A 81 -8.63 16.17 -2.82
N LEU A 82 -7.87 16.06 -1.73
CA LEU A 82 -7.97 14.89 -0.87
C LEU A 82 -9.31 14.89 -0.16
N PRO A 83 -10.14 13.84 -0.28
CA PRO A 83 -11.40 13.76 0.44
C PRO A 83 -11.20 14.00 1.93
N GLN A 84 -12.01 14.90 2.51
CA GLN A 84 -11.89 15.26 3.94
C GLN A 84 -12.29 14.10 4.84
N ASP A 85 -13.29 13.32 4.42
CA ASP A 85 -13.76 12.16 5.15
C ASP A 85 -12.79 10.96 4.99
N HIS A 86 -12.50 10.31 6.10
CA HIS A 86 -11.72 9.08 6.12
C HIS A 86 -12.40 7.92 5.41
N ASP A 87 -13.74 7.84 5.50
CA ASP A 87 -14.51 6.78 4.85
C ASP A 87 -14.40 6.89 3.32
N ASP A 88 -14.52 8.08 2.75
CA ASP A 88 -14.35 8.29 1.31
C ASP A 88 -12.92 7.99 0.83
N ARG A 89 -11.90 8.36 1.61
CA ARG A 89 -10.51 8.02 1.27
C ARG A 89 -10.27 6.51 1.24
N TYR A 90 -10.80 5.80 2.23
CA TYR A 90 -10.65 4.33 2.27
C TYR A 90 -11.56 3.60 1.30
N ALA A 91 -12.73 4.16 0.94
CA ALA A 91 -13.56 3.65 -0.14
C ALA A 91 -12.84 3.73 -1.50
N LEU A 92 -12.19 4.88 -1.79
CA LEU A 92 -11.35 5.02 -2.97
C LEU A 92 -10.16 4.05 -2.95
N ALA A 93 -9.46 3.94 -1.82
CA ALA A 93 -8.33 3.04 -1.69
C ALA A 93 -8.73 1.57 -1.85
N GLN A 94 -9.92 1.17 -1.38
CA GLN A 94 -10.44 -0.18 -1.55
C GLN A 94 -10.74 -0.48 -3.02
N GLU A 95 -11.47 0.40 -3.71
CA GLU A 95 -11.76 0.21 -5.13
C GLU A 95 -10.47 0.19 -5.96
N TRP A 96 -9.55 1.10 -5.67
CA TRP A 96 -8.23 1.14 -6.28
C TRP A 96 -7.47 -0.18 -6.13
N PHE A 97 -7.45 -0.72 -4.90
CA PHE A 97 -6.74 -1.98 -4.63
C PHE A 97 -7.45 -3.20 -5.26
N ASP A 98 -8.78 -3.21 -5.28
CA ASP A 98 -9.54 -4.28 -5.94
C ASP A 98 -9.26 -4.33 -7.44
N ILE A 99 -9.09 -3.17 -8.09
CA ILE A 99 -8.65 -3.09 -9.50
C ILE A 99 -7.23 -3.66 -9.65
N VAL A 100 -6.27 -3.22 -8.82
CA VAL A 100 -4.88 -3.71 -8.86
C VAL A 100 -4.85 -5.23 -8.69
N LYS A 101 -5.55 -5.76 -7.69
CA LYS A 101 -5.66 -7.19 -7.44
C LYS A 101 -6.27 -7.93 -8.63
N LYS A 102 -7.34 -7.40 -9.21
CA LYS A 102 -8.00 -8.00 -10.39
C LYS A 102 -7.07 -8.04 -11.59
N ILE A 103 -6.29 -6.97 -11.84
CA ILE A 103 -5.28 -6.94 -12.90
C ILE A 103 -4.24 -8.05 -12.71
N TRP A 104 -3.78 -8.27 -11.48
CA TRP A 104 -2.75 -9.28 -11.22
C TRP A 104 -3.27 -10.72 -11.35
N THR A 105 -4.54 -10.96 -11.00
CA THR A 105 -5.10 -12.32 -10.88
C THR A 105 -5.98 -12.76 -12.05
N THR A 106 -6.47 -11.83 -12.90
CA THR A 106 -7.36 -12.17 -14.01
C THR A 106 -6.55 -12.47 -15.27
N GLU A 107 -6.87 -13.56 -15.95
CA GLU A 107 -6.41 -13.86 -17.30
C GLU A 107 -7.31 -13.16 -18.33
N GLY A 108 -6.69 -12.53 -19.35
CA GLY A 108 -7.40 -11.77 -20.36
C GLY A 108 -7.85 -10.38 -19.87
N SER A 109 -8.63 -9.70 -20.70
CA SER A 109 -9.12 -8.36 -20.42
C SER A 109 -10.44 -8.37 -19.64
N PHE A 110 -10.69 -7.30 -18.90
CA PHE A 110 -11.95 -7.06 -18.20
C PHE A 110 -12.32 -5.58 -18.22
N ASP A 111 -13.58 -5.30 -17.99
CA ASP A 111 -14.09 -3.96 -17.75
C ASP A 111 -14.33 -3.75 -16.24
N TRP A 112 -14.26 -2.48 -15.81
CA TRP A 112 -14.54 -2.07 -14.44
C TRP A 112 -15.49 -0.88 -14.45
N ASP A 113 -16.61 -1.00 -13.76
CA ASP A 113 -17.58 0.08 -13.56
C ASP A 113 -17.79 0.29 -12.06
N GLY A 114 -17.00 1.17 -11.48
CA GLY A 114 -16.99 1.46 -10.05
C GLY A 114 -17.40 2.90 -9.73
N LYS A 115 -17.37 3.24 -8.45
CA LYS A 115 -17.69 4.59 -7.97
C LYS A 115 -16.62 5.61 -8.41
N PHE A 116 -15.34 5.22 -8.37
CA PHE A 116 -14.21 6.12 -8.60
C PHE A 116 -13.52 5.87 -9.94
N PHE A 117 -13.63 4.68 -10.49
CA PHE A 117 -12.96 4.30 -11.73
C PHE A 117 -13.93 3.62 -12.70
N GLN A 118 -13.92 4.07 -13.96
CA GLN A 118 -14.60 3.44 -15.09
C GLN A 118 -13.51 3.07 -16.11
N LEU A 119 -13.28 1.78 -16.29
CA LEU A 119 -12.19 1.27 -17.10
C LEU A 119 -12.70 0.26 -18.12
N GLN A 120 -12.13 0.26 -19.33
CA GLN A 120 -12.50 -0.67 -20.39
C GLN A 120 -11.27 -1.42 -20.90
N HIS A 121 -11.46 -2.69 -21.22
CA HIS A 121 -10.45 -3.56 -21.83
C HIS A 121 -9.13 -3.61 -21.05
N VAL A 122 -9.20 -3.64 -19.71
CA VAL A 122 -8.02 -3.64 -18.86
C VAL A 122 -7.34 -5.00 -18.92
N GLU A 123 -6.11 -5.00 -19.38
CA GLU A 123 -5.21 -6.15 -19.34
C GLU A 123 -3.79 -5.67 -19.08
N SER A 124 -3.01 -6.41 -18.31
CA SER A 124 -1.60 -6.09 -18.05
C SER A 124 -0.75 -7.33 -17.88
N LEU A 125 0.34 -7.39 -18.63
CA LEU A 125 1.41 -8.39 -18.54
C LEU A 125 2.76 -7.66 -18.39
N PRO A 126 3.76 -8.21 -17.67
CA PRO A 126 3.66 -9.48 -16.95
C PRO A 126 2.74 -9.41 -15.74
N LYS A 127 2.34 -10.54 -15.22
CA LYS A 127 1.77 -10.66 -13.88
C LYS A 127 2.91 -10.62 -12.83
N PRO A 128 2.64 -10.42 -11.53
CA PRO A 128 3.61 -10.66 -10.47
C PRO A 128 4.23 -12.05 -10.55
N HIS A 129 5.45 -12.20 -10.04
CA HIS A 129 6.24 -13.43 -10.13
C HIS A 129 5.48 -14.64 -9.55
N ASP A 130 4.85 -14.47 -8.39
CA ASP A 130 4.08 -15.51 -7.72
C ASP A 130 2.55 -15.23 -7.73
N GLY A 131 2.08 -14.48 -8.72
CA GLY A 131 0.66 -14.16 -8.90
C GLY A 131 0.17 -12.98 -8.08
N MET A 132 0.69 -12.76 -6.88
CA MET A 132 0.32 -11.66 -5.99
C MET A 132 1.55 -11.06 -5.30
N ILE A 133 1.54 -9.73 -5.12
CA ILE A 133 2.56 -9.01 -4.37
C ILE A 133 2.08 -8.85 -2.92
N PRO A 134 2.92 -9.12 -1.90
CA PRO A 134 2.59 -8.86 -0.52
C PRO A 134 2.21 -7.39 -0.28
N ILE A 135 1.12 -7.18 0.45
CA ILE A 135 0.57 -5.86 0.76
C ILE A 135 0.91 -5.49 2.20
N LEU A 136 1.38 -4.27 2.38
CA LEU A 136 1.56 -3.62 3.67
C LEU A 136 0.63 -2.42 3.76
N ASN A 137 0.13 -2.13 4.94
CA ASN A 137 -0.60 -0.90 5.23
C ASN A 137 -0.20 -0.36 6.60
N ALA A 138 -0.10 0.97 6.71
CA ALA A 138 0.29 1.67 7.93
C ALA A 138 -0.84 2.55 8.51
N GLY A 139 -2.10 2.28 8.14
CA GLY A 139 -3.25 3.05 8.61
C GLY A 139 -3.55 2.80 10.09
N SER A 140 -3.52 3.85 10.92
CA SER A 140 -3.79 3.78 12.36
C SER A 140 -5.25 4.14 12.73
N SER A 141 -6.01 4.76 11.83
CA SER A 141 -7.43 5.04 12.02
C SER A 141 -8.27 3.77 12.04
N LYS A 142 -9.54 3.85 12.49
CA LYS A 142 -10.47 2.71 12.44
C LYS A 142 -10.58 2.14 11.02
N GLN A 143 -10.82 3.00 10.03
CA GLN A 143 -10.94 2.63 8.62
C GLN A 143 -9.62 2.04 8.07
N GLY A 144 -8.48 2.59 8.51
CA GLY A 144 -7.16 2.08 8.14
C GLY A 144 -6.91 0.67 8.65
N ARG A 145 -7.28 0.40 9.90
CA ARG A 145 -7.18 -0.93 10.49
C ARG A 145 -8.10 -1.94 9.81
N GLU A 146 -9.34 -1.53 9.48
CA GLU A 146 -10.27 -2.38 8.74
C GLU A 146 -9.74 -2.70 7.33
N PHE A 147 -9.25 -1.69 6.61
CA PHE A 147 -8.61 -1.91 5.30
C PHE A 147 -7.42 -2.87 5.41
N ALA A 148 -6.57 -2.67 6.42
CA ALA A 148 -5.42 -3.52 6.67
C ALA A 148 -5.81 -4.96 7.00
N ALA A 149 -6.76 -5.16 7.91
CA ALA A 149 -7.27 -6.48 8.28
C ALA A 149 -7.87 -7.22 7.08
N LYS A 150 -8.57 -6.50 6.20
CA LYS A 150 -9.18 -7.05 4.99
C LYS A 150 -8.17 -7.39 3.89
N ASN A 151 -7.12 -6.59 3.72
CA ASN A 151 -6.31 -6.61 2.50
C ASN A 151 -4.81 -6.85 2.72
N ALA A 152 -4.23 -6.41 3.85
CA ALA A 152 -2.80 -6.39 4.03
C ALA A 152 -2.24 -7.72 4.56
N ASN A 153 -1.11 -8.17 3.99
CA ASN A 153 -0.34 -9.28 4.53
C ASN A 153 0.42 -8.85 5.80
N PHE A 154 0.79 -7.56 5.83
CA PHE A 154 1.51 -6.98 6.96
C PHE A 154 0.91 -5.62 7.34
N VAL A 155 0.78 -5.39 8.64
CA VAL A 155 0.42 -4.09 9.20
C VAL A 155 1.65 -3.48 9.84
N PHE A 156 1.98 -2.24 9.47
CA PHE A 156 3.03 -1.46 10.09
C PHE A 156 2.41 -0.46 11.05
N THR A 157 2.87 -0.42 12.30
CA THR A 157 2.37 0.53 13.28
C THR A 157 3.47 1.03 14.21
N ILE A 158 3.28 2.23 14.73
CA ILE A 158 4.14 2.82 15.74
C ILE A 158 3.45 2.64 17.08
N VAL A 159 4.18 2.15 18.06
CA VAL A 159 3.68 1.86 19.41
C VAL A 159 4.50 2.59 20.47
N GLY A 160 3.86 2.96 21.58
CA GLY A 160 4.53 3.61 22.70
C GLY A 160 5.33 2.66 23.59
N GLY A 161 5.07 1.35 23.49
CA GLY A 161 5.76 0.35 24.28
C GLY A 161 5.35 -1.09 23.94
N PRO A 162 5.96 -2.09 24.60
CA PRO A 162 5.68 -3.50 24.31
C PRO A 162 4.22 -3.94 24.58
N GLU A 163 3.57 -3.36 25.58
CA GLU A 163 2.17 -3.67 25.93
C GLU A 163 1.22 -3.18 24.83
N ASP A 164 1.41 -1.93 24.36
CA ASP A 164 0.65 -1.38 23.24
C ASP A 164 0.86 -2.22 21.98
N GLY A 165 2.11 -2.66 21.75
CA GLY A 165 2.44 -3.53 20.63
C GLY A 165 1.69 -4.87 20.69
N ALA A 166 1.62 -5.49 21.86
CA ALA A 166 0.91 -6.75 22.05
C ALA A 166 -0.61 -6.59 21.80
N GLU A 167 -1.20 -5.49 22.26
CA GLU A 167 -2.61 -5.19 22.03
C GLU A 167 -2.91 -4.97 20.54
N VAL A 168 -2.08 -4.20 19.84
CA VAL A 168 -2.23 -3.96 18.40
C VAL A 168 -2.11 -5.27 17.61
N VAL A 169 -1.12 -6.11 17.93
CA VAL A 169 -0.96 -7.43 17.31
C VAL A 169 -2.22 -8.26 17.49
N LYS A 170 -2.70 -8.37 18.72
CA LYS A 170 -3.92 -9.13 19.02
C LYS A 170 -5.12 -8.60 18.24
N THR A 171 -5.35 -7.30 18.27
CA THR A 171 -6.50 -6.67 17.57
C THR A 171 -6.47 -6.92 16.07
N VAL A 172 -5.33 -6.65 15.42
CA VAL A 172 -5.20 -6.82 13.97
C VAL A 172 -5.33 -8.28 13.55
N THR A 173 -4.68 -9.20 14.27
CA THR A 173 -4.72 -10.62 13.93
C THR A 173 -6.09 -11.24 14.17
N SER A 174 -6.77 -10.87 15.27
CA SER A 174 -8.14 -11.31 15.53
C SER A 174 -9.09 -10.81 14.44
N GLN A 175 -9.07 -9.52 14.14
CA GLN A 175 -9.94 -8.95 13.11
C GLN A 175 -9.70 -9.59 11.72
N ALA A 176 -8.44 -9.77 11.32
CA ALA A 176 -8.12 -10.42 10.05
C ALA A 176 -8.65 -11.86 10.00
N THR A 177 -8.57 -12.60 11.10
CA THR A 177 -8.99 -14.00 11.17
C THR A 177 -10.52 -14.15 11.29
N GLU A 178 -11.15 -13.39 12.18
CA GLU A 178 -12.56 -13.56 12.52
C GLU A 178 -13.49 -12.94 11.48
N GLU A 179 -13.16 -11.76 10.95
CA GLU A 179 -14.01 -11.05 10.00
C GLU A 179 -13.66 -11.40 8.53
N PHE A 180 -12.39 -11.59 8.23
CA PHE A 180 -11.91 -11.74 6.84
C PHE A 180 -11.31 -13.12 6.52
N HIS A 181 -11.26 -14.04 7.47
CA HIS A 181 -10.76 -15.41 7.31
C HIS A 181 -9.36 -15.49 6.71
N ARG A 182 -8.45 -14.59 7.14
CA ARG A 182 -7.08 -14.50 6.65
C ARG A 182 -6.09 -14.25 7.77
N GLN A 183 -4.80 -14.45 7.46
CA GLN A 183 -3.71 -14.14 8.38
C GLN A 183 -3.06 -12.82 8.00
N ALA A 184 -2.69 -12.04 9.00
CA ALA A 184 -1.89 -10.82 8.84
C ALA A 184 -0.73 -10.82 9.85
N GLY A 185 0.45 -10.42 9.39
CA GLY A 185 1.59 -10.12 10.26
C GLY A 185 1.56 -8.65 10.72
N VAL A 186 2.23 -8.35 11.82
CA VAL A 186 2.34 -6.97 12.31
C VAL A 186 3.81 -6.63 12.52
N PHE A 187 4.24 -5.50 11.94
CA PHE A 187 5.52 -4.86 12.21
C PHE A 187 5.30 -3.69 13.15
N THR A 188 5.90 -3.71 14.31
CA THR A 188 5.84 -2.58 15.26
C THR A 188 7.16 -1.85 15.30
N LEU A 189 7.10 -0.51 15.30
CA LEU A 189 8.22 0.36 15.63
C LEU A 189 7.94 0.99 16.99
N GLY A 190 8.72 0.59 18.00
CA GLY A 190 8.67 1.20 19.32
C GLY A 190 9.62 2.39 19.41
N TYR A 191 9.23 3.43 20.14
CA TYR A 191 10.18 4.43 20.59
C TYR A 191 10.94 3.87 21.80
N CYS A 192 12.26 3.68 21.65
CA CYS A 192 13.12 3.53 22.82
C CYS A 192 13.30 4.92 23.41
N VAL A 193 12.72 5.16 24.57
CA VAL A 193 12.97 6.36 25.40
C VAL A 193 14.22 6.13 26.23
#